data_8afdefcae03021e214c76589530862ed
#
_entry.id   8afdefcae03021e214c76589530862ed
#
_cell.length_a   1.000
_cell.length_b   1.000
_cell.length_c   1.000
_cell.angle_alpha   90.00
_cell.angle_beta   90.00
_cell.angle_gamma   90.00
#
_symmetry.space_group_name_H-M   'P 1'
#
loop_
_entity.id
_entity.type
_entity.pdbx_description
1 polymer ?
#
loop_
_entity_poly.entity_id
_entity_poly.type
_entity_poly.pdbx_seq_one_letter_code
_entity_poly.pdbx_strand_id
1 'polypeptide(L)'
;KNVEIYYPELDKRTYYRTVFISDAHLGYRGVKAQELYAFLNSIECQRLLIVGDFIDTWVSGRSWYWPEINDKILHRVLEMAIEGDTEVIYIPGNHDDRFRRWVGTTFSGIRIEQDFVHTTLNGKKLLVMHGDEFDLVVRQHIRLSKFSHHIFGLLRKMNRIINILRKSIGKKSWSLSEWLRRSYQRMVKARIR
;
A
#
# COMPACT_ATOMS: atom_id res chain seq x y z
N LYS A 1 -10.33 18.06 -17.30
CA LYS A 1 -11.66 17.58 -16.87
C LYS A 1 -11.54 17.30 -15.38
N ASN A 2 -12.15 18.15 -14.55
CA ASN A 2 -12.25 17.91 -13.11
C ASN A 2 -13.19 16.70 -12.96
N VAL A 3 -12.68 15.63 -12.40
CA VAL A 3 -13.51 14.51 -11.96
C VAL A 3 -14.07 14.95 -10.63
N GLU A 4 -15.35 15.32 -10.58
CA GLU A 4 -16.07 15.46 -9.33
C GLU A 4 -16.13 14.07 -8.67
N ILE A 5 -15.44 13.94 -7.54
CA ILE A 5 -15.50 12.73 -6.76
C ILE A 5 -16.74 12.84 -5.88
N TYR A 6 -17.70 11.98 -6.15
CA TYR A 6 -18.91 11.83 -5.34
C TYR A 6 -18.50 11.30 -3.96
N TYR A 7 -18.71 12.12 -2.93
CA TYR A 7 -18.65 11.67 -1.54
C TYR A 7 -20.04 11.19 -1.15
N PRO A 8 -20.23 9.89 -0.84
CA PRO A 8 -21.52 9.46 -0.33
C PRO A 8 -21.87 10.25 0.94
N GLU A 9 -23.10 10.68 1.04
CA GLU A 9 -23.62 11.36 2.21
C GLU A 9 -23.25 10.58 3.48
N LEU A 10 -22.75 11.27 4.50
CA LEU A 10 -22.24 10.73 5.77
C LEU A 10 -23.21 9.79 6.50
N ASP A 11 -24.47 9.77 6.09
CA ASP A 11 -25.55 9.02 6.71
C ASP A 11 -25.65 7.52 6.32
N LYS A 12 -24.79 7.02 5.42
CA LYS A 12 -24.83 5.62 4.98
C LYS A 12 -23.44 4.98 4.90
N ARG A 13 -22.68 5.03 5.99
CA ARG A 13 -21.44 4.25 6.06
C ARG A 13 -21.77 2.76 6.18
N THR A 14 -21.08 1.96 5.38
CA THR A 14 -21.20 0.51 5.49
C THR A 14 -20.35 0.02 6.67
N TYR A 15 -20.97 -0.71 7.59
CA TYR A 15 -20.25 -1.29 8.73
C TYR A 15 -19.62 -2.62 8.38
N TYR A 16 -18.33 -2.76 8.72
CA TYR A 16 -17.57 -4.00 8.61
C TYR A 16 -17.00 -4.41 9.96
N ARG A 17 -16.94 -5.72 10.22
CA ARG A 17 -16.26 -6.22 11.41
C ARG A 17 -14.75 -5.97 11.33
N THR A 18 -14.13 -6.23 10.16
CA THR A 18 -12.69 -6.02 9.96
C THR A 18 -12.43 -5.60 8.53
N VAL A 19 -11.59 -4.59 8.38
CA VAL A 19 -11.10 -4.08 7.10
C VAL A 19 -9.60 -4.25 7.07
N PHE A 20 -9.07 -4.68 5.93
CA PHE A 20 -7.64 -4.81 5.67
C PHE A 20 -7.25 -3.86 4.54
N ILE A 21 -6.20 -3.07 4.74
CA ILE A 21 -5.62 -2.19 3.73
C ILE A 21 -4.14 -2.53 3.62
N SER A 22 -3.62 -2.64 2.41
CA SER A 22 -2.23 -2.96 2.13
C SER A 22 -1.75 -2.14 0.94
N ASP A 23 -0.44 -1.86 0.88
CA ASP A 23 0.24 -1.30 -0.31
C ASP A 23 -0.34 0.04 -0.80
N ALA A 24 -0.74 0.92 0.12
CA ALA A 24 -1.28 2.25 -0.22
C ALA A 24 -0.20 3.18 -0.80
N HIS A 25 1.06 3.03 -0.37
CA HIS A 25 2.23 3.78 -0.84
C HIS A 25 2.04 5.30 -0.86
N LEU A 26 1.44 5.88 0.18
CA LEU A 26 1.30 7.33 0.30
C LEU A 26 2.68 8.00 0.25
N GLY A 27 2.80 9.06 -0.53
CA GLY A 27 4.10 9.70 -0.82
C GLY A 27 4.66 9.36 -2.20
N TYR A 28 4.13 8.34 -2.87
CA TYR A 28 4.50 7.98 -4.24
C TYR A 28 3.52 8.58 -5.26
N ARG A 29 4.03 9.08 -6.40
CA ARG A 29 3.17 9.58 -7.50
C ARG A 29 2.48 8.44 -8.22
N GLY A 30 1.17 8.52 -8.35
CA GLY A 30 0.35 7.53 -9.07
C GLY A 30 -0.35 6.53 -8.16
N VAL A 31 -0.33 6.76 -6.85
CA VAL A 31 -1.21 6.07 -5.90
C VAL A 31 -2.66 6.52 -6.08
N LYS A 32 -3.58 5.66 -5.72
CA LYS A 32 -5.03 5.92 -5.80
C LYS A 32 -5.55 6.53 -4.49
N ALA A 33 -4.93 7.65 -4.08
CA ALA A 33 -5.23 8.29 -2.80
C ALA A 33 -6.67 8.77 -2.71
N GLN A 34 -7.26 9.27 -3.81
CA GLN A 34 -8.65 9.72 -3.83
C GLN A 34 -9.62 8.57 -3.57
N GLU A 35 -9.39 7.44 -4.23
CA GLU A 35 -10.21 6.23 -4.06
C GLU A 35 -10.08 5.66 -2.65
N LEU A 36 -8.87 5.66 -2.08
CA LEU A 36 -8.65 5.23 -0.70
C LEU A 36 -9.36 6.14 0.30
N TYR A 37 -9.27 7.46 0.12
CA TYR A 37 -9.97 8.43 0.96
C TYR A 37 -11.49 8.25 0.89
N ALA A 38 -12.03 8.13 -0.32
CA ALA A 38 -13.46 7.89 -0.52
C ALA A 38 -13.91 6.58 0.15
N PHE A 39 -13.12 5.51 0.01
CA PHE A 39 -13.39 4.23 0.68
C PHE A 39 -13.41 4.38 2.20
N LEU A 40 -12.38 4.98 2.80
CA LEU A 40 -12.30 5.16 4.26
C LEU A 40 -13.46 6.01 4.82
N ASN A 41 -13.98 6.97 4.05
CA ASN A 41 -15.15 7.75 4.47
C ASN A 41 -16.47 7.01 4.28
N SER A 42 -16.53 6.01 3.41
CA SER A 42 -17.75 5.23 3.16
C SER A 42 -17.96 4.08 4.14
N ILE A 43 -17.01 3.85 5.05
CA ILE A 43 -17.03 2.70 5.96
C ILE A 43 -16.96 3.11 7.43
N GLU A 44 -17.48 2.20 8.25
CA GLU A 44 -17.18 2.04 9.68
C GLU A 44 -16.73 0.61 9.92
N CYS A 45 -15.87 0.39 10.92
CA CYS A 45 -15.45 -0.97 11.23
C CYS A 45 -15.02 -1.12 12.69
N GLN A 46 -15.20 -2.32 13.23
CA GLN A 46 -14.69 -2.65 14.56
C GLN A 46 -13.15 -2.69 14.58
N ARG A 47 -12.53 -3.13 13.46
CA ARG A 47 -11.07 -3.24 13.35
C ARG A 47 -10.59 -2.83 11.96
N LEU A 48 -9.55 -1.99 11.92
CA LEU A 48 -8.81 -1.64 10.72
C LEU A 48 -7.38 -2.16 10.85
N LEU A 49 -6.99 -3.08 9.96
CA LEU A 49 -5.61 -3.54 9.84
C LEU A 49 -4.96 -2.88 8.62
N ILE A 50 -3.91 -2.11 8.87
CA ILE A 50 -3.05 -1.51 7.85
C ILE A 50 -1.84 -2.43 7.73
N VAL A 51 -1.76 -3.18 6.62
CA VAL A 51 -0.84 -4.31 6.46
C VAL A 51 0.26 -3.95 5.48
N GLY A 52 1.21 -3.18 5.96
CA GLY A 52 2.44 -2.78 5.29
C GLY A 52 2.30 -1.79 4.15
N ASP A 53 3.40 -1.11 3.87
CA ASP A 53 3.59 -0.22 2.73
C ASP A 53 2.51 0.87 2.62
N PHE A 54 2.06 1.37 3.79
CA PHE A 54 1.05 2.43 3.85
C PHE A 54 1.66 3.79 3.46
N ILE A 55 2.84 4.09 4.02
CA ILE A 55 3.62 5.29 3.67
C ILE A 55 4.90 4.88 2.97
N ASP A 56 5.13 5.36 1.75
CA ASP A 56 6.35 5.03 1.01
C ASP A 56 7.54 5.88 1.47
N THR A 57 8.27 5.42 2.47
CA THR A 57 9.46 6.10 2.98
C THR A 57 10.72 5.87 2.11
N TRP A 58 10.66 5.04 1.08
CA TRP A 58 11.77 4.86 0.13
C TRP A 58 11.84 6.00 -0.88
N VAL A 59 10.73 6.68 -1.11
CA VAL A 59 10.69 7.91 -1.91
C VAL A 59 11.18 9.07 -1.03
N SER A 60 12.15 9.84 -1.50
CA SER A 60 12.72 10.94 -0.74
C SER A 60 13.02 12.17 -1.60
N GLY A 61 13.22 13.31 -0.96
CA GLY A 61 13.59 14.56 -1.62
C GLY A 61 12.58 14.97 -2.70
N ARG A 62 13.06 15.31 -3.89
CA ARG A 62 12.21 15.78 -5.01
C ARG A 62 11.23 14.74 -5.56
N SER A 63 11.39 13.48 -5.22
CA SER A 63 10.49 12.40 -5.63
C SER A 63 9.34 12.22 -4.67
N TRP A 64 9.42 12.75 -3.45
CA TRP A 64 8.34 12.74 -2.47
C TRP A 64 7.18 13.58 -2.97
N TYR A 65 6.02 12.98 -3.02
CA TYR A 65 4.78 13.62 -3.46
C TYR A 65 3.71 13.47 -2.40
N TRP A 66 3.44 14.57 -1.71
CA TRP A 66 2.50 14.58 -0.59
C TRP A 66 1.41 15.62 -0.82
N PRO A 67 0.40 15.31 -1.63
CA PRO A 67 -0.77 16.17 -1.80
C PRO A 67 -1.67 16.15 -0.56
N GLU A 68 -2.48 17.19 -0.38
CA GLU A 68 -3.43 17.35 0.73
C GLU A 68 -4.32 16.11 1.00
N ILE A 69 -4.64 15.35 -0.04
CA ILE A 69 -5.43 14.13 0.10
C ILE A 69 -4.75 13.07 0.99
N ASN A 70 -3.42 13.03 1.04
CA ASN A 70 -2.70 12.12 1.91
C ASN A 70 -2.87 12.53 3.38
N ASP A 71 -2.89 13.84 3.67
CA ASP A 71 -3.19 14.33 5.02
C ASP A 71 -4.61 13.96 5.42
N LYS A 72 -5.58 14.12 4.52
CA LYS A 72 -6.97 13.71 4.77
C LYS A 72 -7.11 12.23 5.07
N ILE A 73 -6.34 11.37 4.40
CA ILE A 73 -6.32 9.93 4.69
C ILE A 73 -5.77 9.67 6.10
N LEU A 74 -4.65 10.31 6.47
CA LEU A 74 -4.08 10.14 7.81
C LEU A 74 -5.03 10.64 8.89
N HIS A 75 -5.64 11.82 8.69
CA HIS A 75 -6.65 12.36 9.60
C HIS A 75 -7.81 11.39 9.79
N ARG A 76 -8.34 10.83 8.70
CA ARG A 76 -9.44 9.86 8.78
C ARG A 76 -9.07 8.61 9.55
N VAL A 77 -7.85 8.07 9.36
CA VAL A 77 -7.36 6.91 10.13
C VAL A 77 -7.21 7.26 11.61
N LEU A 78 -6.73 8.46 11.94
CA LEU A 78 -6.62 8.95 13.31
C LEU A 78 -8.01 9.16 13.96
N GLU A 79 -8.95 9.73 13.25
CA GLU A 79 -10.35 9.87 13.72
C GLU A 79 -10.93 8.49 14.08
N MET A 80 -10.76 7.50 13.20
CA MET A 80 -11.23 6.14 13.47
C MET A 80 -10.59 5.55 14.74
N ALA A 81 -9.30 5.84 14.98
CA ALA A 81 -8.56 5.30 16.12
C ALA A 81 -8.84 6.03 17.44
N ILE A 82 -9.12 7.34 17.42
CA ILE A 82 -9.24 8.19 18.62
C ILE A 82 -10.70 8.39 19.00
N GLU A 83 -11.54 8.74 18.04
CA GLU A 83 -12.93 9.13 18.26
C GLU A 83 -13.91 8.01 17.99
N GLY A 84 -13.50 7.03 17.17
CA GLY A 84 -14.31 5.88 16.81
C GLY A 84 -14.01 4.66 17.69
N ASP A 85 -14.97 3.74 17.75
CA ASP A 85 -14.78 2.42 18.40
C ASP A 85 -13.95 1.45 17.50
N THR A 86 -13.06 2.00 16.67
CA THR A 86 -12.26 1.20 15.73
C THR A 86 -10.89 0.88 16.32
N GLU A 87 -10.62 -0.41 16.53
CA GLU A 87 -9.26 -0.88 16.84
C GLU A 87 -8.38 -0.78 15.58
N VAL A 88 -7.46 0.21 15.55
CA VAL A 88 -6.54 0.38 14.43
C VAL A 88 -5.19 -0.26 14.74
N ILE A 89 -4.75 -1.17 13.86
CA ILE A 89 -3.49 -1.89 13.95
C ILE A 89 -2.69 -1.63 12.69
N TYR A 90 -1.46 -1.15 12.89
CA TYR A 90 -0.50 -0.90 11.81
C TYR A 90 0.63 -1.91 11.85
N ILE A 91 0.80 -2.67 10.78
CA ILE A 91 1.87 -3.65 10.59
C ILE A 91 2.81 -3.07 9.53
N PRO A 92 4.02 -2.61 9.87
CA PRO A 92 4.94 -2.02 8.90
C PRO A 92 5.44 -3.02 7.86
N GLY A 93 5.49 -2.60 6.59
CA GLY A 93 6.10 -3.33 5.49
C GLY A 93 7.56 -2.91 5.24
N ASN A 94 8.07 -3.23 4.05
CA ASN A 94 9.45 -2.88 3.68
C ASN A 94 9.60 -1.42 3.21
N HIS A 95 8.55 -0.78 2.65
CA HIS A 95 8.62 0.62 2.26
C HIS A 95 8.48 1.57 3.45
N ASP A 96 7.88 1.12 4.52
CA ASP A 96 7.74 1.84 5.78
C ASP A 96 8.47 1.14 6.95
N ASP A 97 9.56 0.44 6.63
CA ASP A 97 10.42 -0.31 7.55
C ASP A 97 10.92 0.50 8.76
N ARG A 98 10.99 1.83 8.63
CA ARG A 98 11.38 2.74 9.71
C ARG A 98 10.42 2.70 10.90
N PHE A 99 9.16 2.36 10.67
CA PHE A 99 8.15 2.25 11.73
C PHE A 99 8.30 0.98 12.56
N ARG A 100 9.06 -0.02 12.12
CA ARG A 100 9.33 -1.26 12.88
C ARG A 100 10.02 -1.01 14.22
N ARG A 101 10.74 0.12 14.34
CA ARG A 101 11.37 0.51 15.64
C ARG A 101 10.35 0.80 16.74
N TRP A 102 9.11 1.03 16.40
CA TRP A 102 8.00 1.33 17.32
C TRP A 102 7.03 0.16 17.50
N VAL A 103 7.36 -1.03 16.99
CA VAL A 103 6.57 -2.24 17.26
C VAL A 103 6.40 -2.45 18.75
N GLY A 104 5.19 -2.80 19.19
CA GLY A 104 4.79 -2.91 20.58
C GLY A 104 4.38 -1.59 21.25
N THR A 105 4.32 -0.48 20.48
CA THR A 105 3.86 0.82 21.01
C THR A 105 2.52 1.22 20.40
N THR A 106 1.88 2.21 21.04
CA THR A 106 0.61 2.79 20.55
C THR A 106 0.79 4.29 20.39
N PHE A 107 0.44 4.83 19.22
CA PHE A 107 0.41 6.27 18.93
C PHE A 107 -0.99 6.70 18.57
N SER A 108 -1.55 7.64 19.33
CA SER A 108 -2.90 8.19 19.06
C SER A 108 -3.94 7.11 18.75
N GLY A 109 -3.98 6.05 19.55
CA GLY A 109 -4.91 4.93 19.38
C GLY A 109 -4.50 3.88 18.34
N ILE A 110 -3.47 4.15 17.52
CA ILE A 110 -2.96 3.19 16.53
C ILE A 110 -1.89 2.31 17.17
N ARG A 111 -2.16 0.99 17.25
CA ARG A 111 -1.17 0.01 17.70
C ARG A 111 -0.22 -0.35 16.55
N ILE A 112 1.08 -0.38 16.83
CA ILE A 112 2.10 -0.82 15.87
C ILE A 112 2.55 -2.22 16.25
N GLU A 113 2.30 -3.19 15.39
CA GLU A 113 2.59 -4.60 15.62
C GLU A 113 3.48 -5.17 14.51
N GLN A 114 4.24 -6.23 14.80
CA GLN A 114 5.03 -6.95 13.79
C GLN A 114 4.12 -7.81 12.90
N ASP A 115 3.16 -8.46 13.54
CA ASP A 115 2.12 -9.29 12.95
C ASP A 115 0.87 -9.25 13.84
N PHE A 116 -0.23 -9.82 13.37
CA PHE A 116 -1.47 -9.86 14.12
C PHE A 116 -2.24 -11.16 13.87
N VAL A 117 -2.70 -11.80 14.94
CA VAL A 117 -3.56 -12.98 14.82
C VAL A 117 -5.04 -12.55 14.78
N HIS A 118 -5.60 -12.53 13.59
CA HIS A 118 -7.03 -12.25 13.38
C HIS A 118 -7.87 -13.51 13.57
N THR A 119 -8.92 -13.41 14.40
CA THR A 119 -9.90 -14.49 14.58
C THR A 119 -11.16 -14.18 13.76
N THR A 120 -11.47 -15.04 12.81
CA THR A 120 -12.67 -14.94 11.96
C THR A 120 -13.95 -15.29 12.72
N LEU A 121 -15.13 -15.01 12.14
CA LEU A 121 -16.42 -15.33 12.76
C LEU A 121 -16.61 -16.82 13.05
N ASN A 122 -16.03 -17.69 12.22
CA ASN A 122 -16.07 -19.14 12.41
C ASN A 122 -14.93 -19.69 13.29
N GLY A 123 -14.25 -18.82 14.04
CA GLY A 123 -13.20 -19.19 15.00
C GLY A 123 -11.84 -19.53 14.39
N LYS A 124 -11.66 -19.43 13.06
CA LYS A 124 -10.35 -19.65 12.44
C LYS A 124 -9.39 -18.52 12.80
N LYS A 125 -8.14 -18.88 13.12
CA LYS A 125 -7.06 -17.93 13.36
C LYS A 125 -6.26 -17.73 12.08
N LEU A 126 -6.10 -16.47 11.68
CA LEU A 126 -5.31 -16.06 10.53
C LEU A 126 -4.14 -15.21 11.02
N LEU A 127 -2.93 -15.60 10.68
CA LEU A 127 -1.76 -14.75 10.89
C LEU A 127 -1.74 -13.68 9.80
N VAL A 128 -1.78 -12.42 10.20
CA VAL A 128 -1.74 -11.25 9.32
C VAL A 128 -0.37 -10.62 9.44
N MET A 129 0.33 -10.52 8.33
CA MET A 129 1.66 -9.91 8.21
C MET A 129 1.85 -9.40 6.79
N HIS A 130 2.75 -8.44 6.58
CA HIS A 130 2.98 -7.89 5.24
C HIS A 130 3.65 -8.91 4.29
N GLY A 131 4.42 -9.85 4.83
CA GLY A 131 5.01 -10.94 4.05
C GLY A 131 6.35 -10.61 3.38
N ASP A 132 6.87 -9.39 3.49
CA ASP A 132 8.21 -9.02 3.02
C ASP A 132 9.32 -9.81 3.72
N GLU A 133 9.04 -10.36 4.90
CA GLU A 133 9.97 -11.24 5.63
C GLU A 133 10.28 -12.54 4.88
N PHE A 134 9.38 -12.99 3.99
CA PHE A 134 9.59 -14.14 3.13
C PHE A 134 10.33 -13.80 1.84
N ASP A 135 10.51 -12.51 1.53
CA ASP A 135 11.29 -12.08 0.37
C ASP A 135 12.78 -12.00 0.73
N LEU A 136 13.52 -13.07 0.40
CA LEU A 136 14.95 -13.16 0.64
C LEU A 136 15.74 -12.04 -0.03
N VAL A 137 15.26 -11.50 -1.16
CA VAL A 137 15.91 -10.39 -1.87
C VAL A 137 15.78 -9.11 -1.06
N VAL A 138 14.60 -8.83 -0.49
CA VAL A 138 14.37 -7.65 0.35
C VAL A 138 15.20 -7.74 1.63
N ARG A 139 15.17 -8.89 2.33
CA ARG A 139 15.92 -9.07 3.59
C ARG A 139 17.44 -8.96 3.42
N GLN A 140 17.99 -9.61 2.40
CA GLN A 140 19.45 -9.68 2.20
C GLN A 140 20.01 -8.45 1.50
N HIS A 141 19.20 -7.74 0.68
CA HIS A 141 19.66 -6.67 -0.18
C HIS A 141 18.72 -5.45 -0.20
N ILE A 142 18.38 -4.95 0.99
CA ILE A 142 17.47 -3.80 1.13
C ILE A 142 17.91 -2.57 0.30
N ARG A 143 19.23 -2.32 0.19
CA ARG A 143 19.77 -1.24 -0.65
C ARG A 143 19.54 -1.51 -2.13
N LEU A 144 19.67 -2.77 -2.55
CA LEU A 144 19.43 -3.19 -3.93
C LEU A 144 17.94 -3.12 -4.27
N SER A 145 17.07 -3.48 -3.34
CA SER A 145 15.61 -3.36 -3.49
C SER A 145 15.18 -1.89 -3.63
N LYS A 146 15.74 -0.99 -2.81
CA LYS A 146 15.51 0.46 -2.93
C LYS A 146 15.98 1.00 -4.28
N PHE A 147 17.13 0.56 -4.77
CA PHE A 147 17.65 0.92 -6.10
C PHE A 147 16.77 0.37 -7.23
N SER A 148 16.32 -0.88 -7.12
CA SER A 148 15.40 -1.50 -8.08
C SER A 148 14.08 -0.73 -8.19
N HIS A 149 13.53 -0.23 -7.06
CA HIS A 149 12.33 0.59 -7.07
C HIS A 149 12.47 1.85 -7.96
N HIS A 150 13.60 2.55 -7.87
CA HIS A 150 13.89 3.72 -8.72
C HIS A 150 13.99 3.33 -10.20
N ILE A 151 14.64 2.21 -10.51
CA ILE A 151 14.74 1.69 -11.89
C ILE A 151 13.36 1.32 -12.43
N PHE A 152 12.52 0.62 -11.64
CA PHE A 152 11.15 0.31 -12.05
C PHE A 152 10.29 1.55 -12.29
N GLY A 153 10.50 2.61 -11.51
CA GLY A 153 9.87 3.92 -11.74
C GLY A 153 10.26 4.52 -13.10
N LEU A 154 11.56 4.45 -13.43
CA LEU A 154 12.08 4.91 -14.71
C LEU A 154 11.55 4.04 -15.88
N LEU A 155 11.58 2.73 -15.73
CA LEU A 155 11.06 1.79 -16.73
C LEU A 155 9.56 2.00 -17.01
N ARG A 156 8.75 2.32 -16.01
CA ARG A 156 7.33 2.67 -16.20
C ARG A 156 7.17 3.95 -17.03
N LYS A 157 7.99 4.99 -16.77
CA LYS A 157 7.99 6.22 -17.58
C LYS A 157 8.37 5.92 -19.03
N MET A 158 9.43 5.14 -19.24
CA MET A 158 9.85 4.70 -20.58
C MET A 158 8.77 3.89 -21.29
N ASN A 159 8.14 2.94 -20.60
CA ASN A 159 7.01 2.18 -21.14
C ASN A 159 5.87 3.09 -21.62
N ARG A 160 5.58 4.15 -20.88
CA ARG A 160 4.54 5.12 -21.26
C ARG A 160 4.89 5.78 -22.60
N ILE A 161 6.12 6.25 -22.76
CA ILE A 161 6.62 6.88 -24.00
C ILE A 161 6.60 5.87 -25.16
N ILE A 162 7.14 4.68 -24.94
CA ILE A 162 7.18 3.62 -25.94
C ILE A 162 5.76 3.25 -26.40
N ASN A 163 4.79 3.17 -25.46
CA ASN A 163 3.41 2.82 -25.82
C ASN A 163 2.67 3.96 -26.56
N ILE A 164 3.01 5.22 -26.30
CA ILE A 164 2.51 6.35 -27.09
C ILE A 164 3.00 6.21 -28.54
N LEU A 165 4.31 5.99 -28.74
CA LEU A 165 4.90 5.79 -30.06
C LEU A 165 4.36 4.54 -30.76
N ARG A 166 4.13 3.44 -30.03
CA ARG A 166 3.56 2.20 -30.60
C ARG A 166 2.11 2.39 -31.03
N LYS A 167 1.31 3.16 -30.29
CA LYS A 167 -0.07 3.48 -30.66
C LYS A 167 -0.13 4.33 -31.93
N SER A 168 0.78 5.29 -32.11
CA SER A 168 0.83 6.13 -33.32
C SER A 168 1.17 5.33 -34.57
N ILE A 169 1.79 4.14 -34.47
CA ILE A 169 2.10 3.23 -35.58
C ILE A 169 1.19 1.98 -35.59
N GLY A 170 0.01 2.03 -34.93
CA GLY A 170 -0.99 0.98 -34.96
C GLY A 170 -0.63 -0.33 -34.22
N LYS A 171 0.44 -0.34 -33.39
CA LYS A 171 0.87 -1.53 -32.64
C LYS A 171 0.23 -1.59 -31.25
N LYS A 172 -0.07 -2.82 -30.79
CA LYS A 172 -0.60 -3.06 -29.42
C LYS A 172 0.37 -2.59 -28.35
N SER A 173 -0.15 -2.17 -27.21
CA SER A 173 0.64 -1.78 -26.03
C SER A 173 1.48 -2.96 -25.54
N TRP A 174 2.71 -2.66 -25.05
CA TRP A 174 3.64 -3.66 -24.52
C TRP A 174 4.27 -3.09 -23.24
N SER A 175 4.58 -3.96 -22.27
CA SER A 175 5.16 -3.56 -21.00
C SER A 175 6.46 -4.33 -20.73
N LEU A 176 7.58 -3.61 -20.77
CA LEU A 176 8.90 -4.14 -20.42
C LEU A 176 8.94 -4.57 -18.94
N SER A 177 8.32 -3.79 -18.05
CA SER A 177 8.27 -4.10 -16.62
C SER A 177 7.50 -5.40 -16.36
N GLU A 178 6.43 -5.65 -17.09
CA GLU A 178 5.65 -6.87 -16.97
C GLU A 178 6.39 -8.10 -17.54
N TRP A 179 7.12 -7.92 -18.62
CA TRP A 179 7.99 -8.95 -19.18
C TRP A 179 9.13 -9.32 -18.21
N LEU A 180 9.80 -8.35 -17.60
CA LEU A 180 10.83 -8.56 -16.58
C LEU A 180 10.27 -9.28 -15.35
N ARG A 181 9.09 -8.85 -14.85
CA ARG A 181 8.42 -9.50 -13.72
C ARG A 181 8.09 -10.97 -14.01
N ARG A 182 7.56 -11.27 -15.19
CA ARG A 182 7.25 -12.65 -15.59
C ARG A 182 8.52 -13.51 -15.74
N SER A 183 9.62 -12.91 -16.22
CA SER A 183 10.92 -13.61 -16.33
C SER A 183 11.50 -13.91 -14.96
N TYR A 184 11.45 -12.96 -14.03
CA TYR A 184 11.85 -13.13 -12.63
C TYR A 184 11.03 -14.23 -11.93
N GLN A 185 9.70 -14.18 -12.04
CA GLN A 185 8.83 -15.21 -11.47
C GLN A 185 9.12 -16.62 -12.02
N ARG A 186 9.48 -16.72 -13.29
CA ARG A 186 9.91 -18.01 -13.89
C ARG A 186 11.22 -18.53 -13.28
N MET A 187 12.20 -17.65 -13.08
CA MET A 187 13.47 -18.02 -12.45
C MET A 187 13.28 -18.45 -10.99
N VAL A 188 12.45 -17.74 -10.22
CA VAL A 188 12.15 -18.09 -8.83
C VAL A 188 11.43 -19.44 -8.75
N LYS A 189 10.41 -19.68 -9.60
CA LYS A 189 9.70 -20.97 -9.65
C LYS A 189 10.61 -22.14 -10.07
N ALA A 190 11.63 -21.90 -10.89
CA ALA A 190 12.58 -22.93 -11.29
C ALA A 190 13.58 -23.30 -10.18
N ARG A 191 13.78 -22.43 -9.18
CA ARG A 191 14.67 -22.69 -8.01
C ARG A 191 13.95 -23.34 -6.81
N ILE A 192 12.63 -23.34 -6.80
CA ILE A 192 11.79 -23.91 -5.72
C ILE A 192 11.41 -25.37 -6.02
N ARG A 193 11.72 -25.85 -7.22
CA ARG A 193 11.66 -27.27 -7.59
C ARG A 193 13.01 -27.93 -7.39
#